data_f51c66ade0b3961fbe7be936ca9d4cbc
#
_entry.id   f51c66ade0b3961fbe7be936ca9d4cbc
#
_cell.length_a   1.000
_cell.length_b   1.000
_cell.length_c   1.000
_cell.angle_alpha   90.00
_cell.angle_beta   90.00
_cell.angle_gamma   90.00
#
_symmetry.space_group_name_H-M   'P 1'
#
loop_
_entity.id
_entity.type
_entity.pdbx_description
1 polymer ?
#
loop_
_entity_poly.entity_id
_entity_poly.type
_entity_poly.pdbx_seq_one_letter_code
_entity_poly.pdbx_strand_id
1 'polypeptide(L)'
;MAKHYTTTFNTRQNMLRQSLEIFYYEDTNLQPVSSHRHEHYEVYFFLSGPVNCLIDDKDYPLAPGDICLIPPGIYHRPAFRNEKETYRRIVLWISADYLNQLKRTHSQIDYCFQLALNKKQYHFRNDSGAAQILFGKLFDLLEEYHSAGAFHEQ
;
A
#
# COMPACT_ATOMS: atom_id res chain seq x y z
N MET A 1 -5.91 -1.82 19.19
CA MET A 1 -6.86 -2.33 18.17
C MET A 1 -6.16 -2.89 16.93
N ALA A 2 -5.22 -2.15 16.35
CA ALA A 2 -4.53 -2.60 15.13
C ALA A 2 -3.60 -3.80 15.32
N LYS A 3 -3.16 -4.11 16.54
CA LYS A 3 -2.21 -5.19 16.81
C LYS A 3 -2.67 -6.58 16.36
N HIS A 4 -3.99 -6.82 16.34
CA HIS A 4 -4.54 -8.12 15.91
C HIS A 4 -4.38 -8.37 14.41
N TYR A 5 -4.17 -7.32 13.63
CA TYR A 5 -4.08 -7.39 12.18
C TYR A 5 -2.68 -7.06 11.66
N THR A 6 -1.72 -6.86 12.57
CA THR A 6 -0.35 -6.52 12.22
C THR A 6 0.32 -7.71 11.55
N THR A 7 0.87 -7.48 10.37
CA THR A 7 1.66 -8.48 9.64
C THR A 7 3.14 -8.23 9.89
N THR A 8 3.92 -9.31 10.05
CA THR A 8 5.37 -9.19 10.10
C THR A 8 5.88 -8.80 8.72
N PHE A 9 6.67 -7.72 8.65
CA PHE A 9 7.19 -7.22 7.38
C PHE A 9 8.11 -8.25 6.73
N ASN A 10 7.93 -8.43 5.43
CA ASN A 10 8.71 -9.31 4.58
C ASN A 10 9.00 -8.59 3.27
N THR A 11 10.20 -8.75 2.77
CA THR A 11 10.65 -8.09 1.53
C THR A 11 10.25 -8.84 0.26
N ARG A 12 9.34 -9.83 0.34
CA ARG A 12 8.91 -10.54 -0.85
C ARG A 12 8.25 -9.59 -1.87
N GLN A 13 8.47 -9.90 -3.14
CA GLN A 13 8.01 -9.09 -4.25
C GLN A 13 6.89 -9.76 -5.06
N ASN A 14 6.45 -10.94 -4.65
CA ASN A 14 5.43 -11.72 -5.35
C ASN A 14 4.23 -11.93 -4.46
N MET A 15 3.04 -11.82 -5.04
CA MET A 15 1.80 -12.12 -4.34
C MET A 15 1.67 -13.64 -4.12
N LEU A 16 1.14 -14.02 -2.96
CA LEU A 16 0.77 -15.40 -2.65
C LEU A 16 -0.66 -15.71 -3.05
N ARG A 17 -1.52 -14.69 -3.13
CA ARG A 17 -2.94 -14.84 -3.50
C ARG A 17 -3.17 -14.36 -4.93
N GLN A 18 -4.24 -14.85 -5.56
CA GLN A 18 -4.56 -14.52 -6.95
C GLN A 18 -5.38 -13.25 -7.10
N SER A 19 -5.91 -12.68 -6.02
CA SER A 19 -6.76 -11.51 -6.07
C SER A 19 -6.11 -10.30 -5.41
N LEU A 20 -6.17 -10.24 -4.09
CA LEU A 20 -5.59 -9.15 -3.33
C LEU A 20 -4.98 -9.66 -2.02
N GLU A 21 -4.06 -8.86 -1.49
CA GLU A 21 -3.48 -9.04 -0.16
C GLU A 21 -3.43 -7.67 0.51
N ILE A 22 -3.80 -7.60 1.78
CA ILE A 22 -3.74 -6.36 2.54
C ILE A 22 -2.96 -6.57 3.83
N PHE A 23 -2.09 -5.62 4.16
CA PHE A 23 -1.17 -5.70 5.27
C PHE A 23 -1.26 -4.44 6.12
N TYR A 24 -1.21 -4.62 7.43
CA TYR A 24 -0.94 -3.56 8.38
C TYR A 24 0.45 -3.80 8.96
N TYR A 25 1.36 -2.89 8.72
CA TYR A 25 2.73 -2.99 9.20
C TYR A 25 3.02 -1.93 10.27
N GLU A 26 3.65 -2.37 11.35
CA GLU A 26 4.14 -1.51 12.41
C GLU A 26 5.53 -1.99 12.79
N ASP A 27 6.55 -1.24 12.41
CA ASP A 27 7.94 -1.64 12.56
C ASP A 27 8.76 -0.61 13.32
N THR A 28 9.72 -1.10 14.10
CA THR A 28 10.77 -0.33 14.77
C THR A 28 12.12 -0.90 14.35
N ASN A 29 13.22 -0.20 14.65
CA ASN A 29 14.57 -0.62 14.24
C ASN A 29 14.63 -0.83 12.73
N LEU A 30 14.31 0.22 12.00
CA LEU A 30 14.12 0.19 10.57
C LEU A 30 15.44 -0.09 9.85
N GLN A 31 15.39 -1.01 8.88
CA GLN A 31 16.55 -1.36 8.06
C GLN A 31 16.36 -0.80 6.65
N PRO A 32 17.45 -0.39 5.98
CA PRO A 32 17.36 0.08 4.61
C PRO A 32 16.65 -0.94 3.70
N VAL A 33 15.78 -0.46 2.82
CA VAL A 33 15.06 -1.28 1.85
C VAL A 33 15.55 -0.90 0.47
N SER A 34 15.98 -1.90 -0.31
CA SER A 34 16.44 -1.70 -1.68
C SER A 34 15.28 -1.29 -2.58
N SER A 35 15.59 -0.49 -3.59
CA SER A 35 14.62 -0.17 -4.63
C SER A 35 14.16 -1.45 -5.33
N HIS A 36 12.87 -1.61 -5.50
CA HIS A 36 12.26 -2.80 -6.06
C HIS A 36 11.05 -2.45 -6.91
N ARG A 37 10.63 -3.38 -7.72
CA ARG A 37 9.40 -3.31 -8.51
C ARG A 37 8.70 -4.66 -8.47
N HIS A 38 7.41 -4.66 -8.76
CA HIS A 38 6.62 -5.89 -8.83
C HIS A 38 5.55 -5.79 -9.92
N GLU A 39 4.90 -6.90 -10.20
CA GLU A 39 3.93 -7.03 -11.30
C GLU A 39 2.49 -6.77 -10.86
N HIS A 40 2.27 -6.50 -9.59
CA HIS A 40 0.95 -6.19 -9.05
C HIS A 40 0.85 -4.69 -8.73
N TYR A 41 -0.38 -4.22 -8.59
CA TYR A 41 -0.69 -2.85 -8.16
C TYR A 41 -0.54 -2.75 -6.66
N GLU A 42 -0.06 -1.59 -6.19
CA GLU A 42 0.05 -1.32 -4.76
C GLU A 42 -0.63 0.00 -4.41
N VAL A 43 -1.47 -0.04 -3.37
CA VAL A 43 -1.99 1.14 -2.69
C VAL A 43 -1.30 1.19 -1.33
N TYR A 44 -0.55 2.26 -1.12
CA TYR A 44 0.22 2.46 0.11
C TYR A 44 -0.39 3.62 0.88
N PHE A 45 -0.87 3.35 2.09
CA PHE A 45 -1.48 4.36 2.95
C PHE A 45 -0.57 4.59 4.14
N PHE A 46 -0.04 5.81 4.25
CA PHE A 46 0.90 6.18 5.30
C PHE A 46 0.17 6.63 6.55
N LEU A 47 0.48 6.02 7.69
CA LEU A 47 -0.12 6.37 8.98
C LEU A 47 0.81 7.25 9.80
N SER A 48 2.04 6.82 10.03
CA SER A 48 3.02 7.59 10.79
C SER A 48 4.43 7.04 10.61
N GLY A 49 5.41 7.88 10.84
CA GLY A 49 6.81 7.46 10.87
C GLY A 49 7.74 8.43 10.13
N PRO A 50 9.04 8.22 10.27
CA PRO A 50 10.07 9.12 9.72
C PRO A 50 10.43 8.71 8.29
N VAL A 51 9.49 8.80 7.35
CA VAL A 51 9.62 8.16 6.04
C VAL A 51 9.37 9.13 4.90
N ASN A 52 10.28 9.10 3.92
CA ASN A 52 10.02 9.55 2.56
C ASN A 52 9.80 8.32 1.69
N CYS A 53 9.02 8.44 0.64
CA CYS A 53 8.85 7.40 -0.36
C CYS A 53 9.57 7.81 -1.64
N LEU A 54 10.48 6.96 -2.11
CA LEU A 54 11.15 7.16 -3.40
C LEU A 54 10.40 6.33 -4.44
N ILE A 55 9.82 6.98 -5.43
CA ILE A 55 9.02 6.31 -6.47
C ILE A 55 9.42 6.91 -7.82
N ASP A 56 9.87 6.06 -8.74
CA ASP A 56 10.28 6.46 -10.10
C ASP A 56 11.30 7.63 -10.05
N ASP A 57 12.32 7.49 -9.20
CA ASP A 57 13.38 8.46 -8.96
C ASP A 57 12.93 9.81 -8.37
N LYS A 58 11.68 9.89 -7.90
CA LYS A 58 11.16 11.08 -7.21
C LYS A 58 11.10 10.83 -5.72
N ASP A 59 11.44 11.85 -4.94
CA ASP A 59 11.41 11.81 -3.48
C ASP A 59 10.14 12.49 -2.97
N TYR A 60 9.30 11.72 -2.27
CA TYR A 60 8.05 12.21 -1.71
C TYR A 60 8.11 12.14 -0.19
N PRO A 61 8.31 13.29 0.51
CA PRO A 61 8.14 13.32 1.97
C PRO A 61 6.68 13.00 2.32
N LEU A 62 6.47 12.09 3.27
CA LEU A 62 5.13 11.62 3.63
C LEU A 62 4.61 12.32 4.88
N ALA A 63 3.33 12.65 4.88
CA ALA A 63 2.57 13.11 6.03
C ALA A 63 1.45 12.12 6.34
N PRO A 64 1.03 11.95 7.62
CA PRO A 64 -0.05 11.03 7.96
C PRO A 64 -1.30 11.24 7.10
N GLY A 65 -1.82 10.14 6.56
CA GLY A 65 -2.97 10.17 5.65
C GLY A 65 -2.62 10.26 4.17
N ASP A 66 -1.36 10.42 3.83
CA ASP A 66 -0.92 10.40 2.43
C ASP A 66 -1.10 9.01 1.83
N ILE A 67 -1.37 8.98 0.53
CA ILE A 67 -1.47 7.75 -0.24
C ILE A 67 -0.46 7.76 -1.37
N CYS A 68 0.15 6.60 -1.62
CA CYS A 68 0.95 6.38 -2.82
C CYS A 68 0.29 5.29 -3.65
N LEU A 69 0.22 5.53 -4.95
CA LEU A 69 -0.29 4.57 -5.92
C LEU A 69 0.87 4.10 -6.79
N ILE A 70 1.16 2.81 -6.72
CA ILE A 70 2.32 2.22 -7.39
C ILE A 70 1.83 1.19 -8.40
N PRO A 71 1.79 1.57 -9.69
CA PRO A 71 1.46 0.63 -10.76
C PRO A 71 2.55 -0.43 -10.94
N PRO A 72 2.23 -1.55 -11.62
CA PRO A 72 3.22 -2.57 -11.95
C PRO A 72 4.46 -1.98 -12.68
N GLY A 73 5.63 -2.46 -12.30
CA GLY A 73 6.88 -2.13 -12.96
C GLY A 73 7.55 -0.84 -12.51
N ILE A 74 6.94 -0.07 -11.61
CA ILE A 74 7.51 1.18 -11.11
C ILE A 74 8.41 0.91 -9.91
N TYR A 75 9.69 1.31 -10.03
CA TYR A 75 10.66 1.16 -8.93
C TYR A 75 10.32 2.07 -7.77
N HIS A 76 10.37 1.52 -6.56
CA HIS A 76 10.05 2.27 -5.35
C HIS A 76 10.74 1.69 -4.13
N ARG A 77 10.87 2.51 -3.08
CA ARG A 77 11.31 2.10 -1.75
C ARG A 77 11.00 3.17 -0.72
N PRO A 78 10.83 2.80 0.55
CA PRO A 78 10.85 3.78 1.63
C PRO A 78 12.30 4.23 1.90
N ALA A 79 12.46 5.49 2.33
CA ALA A 79 13.71 6.01 2.85
C ALA A 79 13.46 6.57 4.25
N PHE A 80 14.25 6.14 5.23
CA PHE A 80 14.03 6.47 6.63
C PHE A 80 14.92 7.61 7.09
N ARG A 81 14.31 8.62 7.72
CA ARG A 81 15.04 9.76 8.32
C ARG A 81 15.55 9.44 9.72
N ASN A 82 14.91 8.51 10.42
CA ASN A 82 15.29 8.05 11.75
C ASN A 82 14.90 6.57 11.89
N GLU A 83 15.90 5.72 12.06
CA GLU A 83 15.72 4.26 12.09
C GLU A 83 15.03 3.76 13.38
N LYS A 84 15.00 4.58 14.42
CA LYS A 84 14.49 4.20 15.74
C LYS A 84 13.02 4.54 15.97
N GLU A 85 12.45 5.42 15.16
CA GLU A 85 11.04 5.76 15.27
C GLU A 85 10.15 4.67 14.68
N THR A 86 8.94 4.54 15.23
CA THR A 86 7.97 3.58 14.74
C THR A 86 7.40 4.02 13.39
N TYR A 87 7.29 3.08 12.48
CA TYR A 87 6.75 3.27 11.13
C TYR A 87 5.49 2.42 10.96
N ARG A 88 4.36 3.11 10.67
CA ARG A 88 3.04 2.47 10.50
C ARG A 88 2.47 2.78 9.13
N ARG A 89 1.95 1.76 8.45
CA ARG A 89 1.32 1.90 7.13
C ARG A 89 0.37 0.73 6.87
N ILE A 90 -0.57 0.96 5.96
CA ILE A 90 -1.39 -0.09 5.38
C ILE A 90 -1.00 -0.23 3.92
N VAL A 91 -0.80 -1.46 3.47
CA VAL A 91 -0.40 -1.78 2.09
C VAL A 91 -1.43 -2.72 1.50
N LEU A 92 -1.99 -2.35 0.36
CA LEU A 92 -2.92 -3.18 -0.40
C LEU A 92 -2.26 -3.56 -1.73
N TRP A 93 -2.14 -4.85 -1.96
CA TRP A 93 -1.68 -5.40 -3.24
C TRP A 93 -2.86 -5.98 -4.02
N ILE A 94 -2.95 -5.62 -5.30
CA ILE A 94 -4.02 -6.08 -6.18
C ILE A 94 -3.36 -6.70 -7.41
N SER A 95 -3.67 -7.97 -7.70
CA SER A 95 -3.10 -8.61 -8.88
C SER A 95 -3.64 -7.96 -10.15
N ALA A 96 -2.81 -7.93 -11.19
CA ALA A 96 -3.20 -7.36 -12.48
C ALA A 96 -4.40 -8.13 -13.08
N ASP A 97 -4.42 -9.43 -12.96
CA ASP A 97 -5.53 -10.28 -13.46
C ASP A 97 -6.84 -9.97 -12.74
N TYR A 98 -6.78 -9.84 -11.42
CA TYR A 98 -7.98 -9.51 -10.64
C TYR A 98 -8.51 -8.12 -10.99
N LEU A 99 -7.63 -7.13 -11.12
CA LEU A 99 -8.04 -5.78 -11.50
C LEU A 99 -8.68 -5.78 -12.89
N ASN A 100 -8.12 -6.54 -13.84
CA ASN A 100 -8.71 -6.69 -15.18
C ASN A 100 -10.09 -7.34 -15.15
N GLN A 101 -10.32 -8.30 -14.27
CA GLN A 101 -11.64 -8.90 -14.06
C GLN A 101 -12.64 -7.85 -13.54
N LEU A 102 -12.24 -7.05 -12.55
CA LEU A 102 -13.08 -6.00 -11.99
C LEU A 102 -13.44 -4.94 -13.03
N LYS A 103 -12.53 -4.65 -13.97
CA LYS A 103 -12.78 -3.68 -15.04
C LYS A 103 -13.93 -4.10 -15.98
N ARG A 104 -14.24 -5.36 -16.07
CA ARG A 104 -15.36 -5.85 -16.89
C ARG A 104 -16.71 -5.32 -16.41
N THR A 105 -16.87 -5.12 -15.10
CA THR A 105 -18.09 -4.59 -14.49
C THR A 105 -17.94 -3.16 -13.99
N HIS A 106 -16.70 -2.73 -13.74
CA HIS A 106 -16.38 -1.39 -13.25
C HIS A 106 -15.23 -0.81 -14.07
N SER A 107 -15.54 -0.31 -15.25
CA SER A 107 -14.54 0.06 -16.27
C SER A 107 -13.52 1.11 -15.81
N GLN A 108 -13.87 1.91 -14.81
CA GLN A 108 -13.01 2.99 -14.30
C GLN A 108 -12.27 2.61 -13.01
N ILE A 109 -12.29 1.35 -12.62
CA ILE A 109 -11.72 0.94 -11.32
C ILE A 109 -10.21 1.19 -11.22
N ASP A 110 -9.50 1.19 -12.33
CA ASP A 110 -8.07 1.45 -12.38
C ASP A 110 -7.71 2.90 -12.73
N TYR A 111 -8.71 3.79 -12.79
CA TYR A 111 -8.51 5.17 -13.23
C TYR A 111 -7.41 5.90 -12.45
N CYS A 112 -7.38 5.72 -11.13
CA CYS A 112 -6.37 6.38 -10.30
C CYS A 112 -4.94 5.95 -10.66
N PHE A 113 -4.73 4.68 -10.98
CA PHE A 113 -3.42 4.19 -11.41
C PHE A 113 -3.05 4.70 -12.79
N GLN A 114 -4.00 4.76 -13.73
CA GLN A 114 -3.76 5.31 -15.05
C GLN A 114 -3.42 6.80 -14.97
N LEU A 115 -4.10 7.53 -14.11
CA LEU A 115 -3.81 8.94 -13.87
C LEU A 115 -2.41 9.13 -13.30
N ALA A 116 -2.02 8.31 -12.33
CA ALA A 116 -0.68 8.34 -11.74
C ALA A 116 0.40 8.10 -12.80
N LEU A 117 0.20 7.10 -13.66
CA LEU A 117 1.12 6.79 -14.75
C LEU A 117 1.21 7.93 -15.76
N ASN A 118 0.08 8.47 -16.19
CA ASN A 118 0.04 9.53 -17.22
C ASN A 118 0.70 10.80 -16.73
N LYS A 119 0.51 11.17 -15.48
CA LYS A 119 1.09 12.37 -14.88
C LYS A 119 2.47 12.12 -14.27
N LYS A 120 2.91 10.88 -14.18
CA LYS A 120 4.13 10.50 -13.45
C LYS A 120 4.14 11.09 -12.04
N GLN A 121 2.99 11.02 -11.37
CA GLN A 121 2.77 11.51 -10.03
C GLN A 121 2.14 10.38 -9.22
N TYR A 122 2.87 9.88 -8.23
CA TYR A 122 2.52 8.66 -7.52
C TYR A 122 2.13 8.90 -6.06
N HIS A 123 2.26 10.11 -5.58
CA HIS A 123 1.94 10.50 -4.20
C HIS A 123 0.81 11.51 -4.22
N PHE A 124 -0.16 11.30 -3.33
CA PHE A 124 -1.35 12.16 -3.21
C PHE A 124 -1.57 12.47 -1.73
N ARG A 125 -1.72 13.76 -1.43
CA ARG A 125 -1.99 14.23 -0.08
C ARG A 125 -3.48 14.36 0.12
N ASN A 126 -4.01 13.70 1.15
CA ASN A 126 -5.40 13.80 1.53
C ASN A 126 -5.57 14.83 2.65
N ASP A 127 -6.68 15.56 2.65
CA ASP A 127 -7.07 16.31 3.84
C ASP A 127 -7.48 15.33 4.96
N SER A 128 -7.64 15.83 6.18
CA SER A 128 -7.89 14.97 7.34
C SER A 128 -9.21 14.21 7.23
N GLY A 129 -10.24 14.81 6.62
CA GLY A 129 -11.54 14.15 6.42
C GLY A 129 -11.44 13.00 5.43
N ALA A 130 -10.83 13.23 4.27
CA ALA A 130 -10.62 12.21 3.26
C ALA A 130 -9.72 11.07 3.79
N ALA A 131 -8.67 11.42 4.53
CA ALA A 131 -7.76 10.45 5.12
C ALA A 131 -8.47 9.54 6.12
N GLN A 132 -9.36 10.09 6.97
CA GLN A 132 -10.13 9.29 7.92
C GLN A 132 -11.10 8.32 7.23
N ILE A 133 -11.77 8.79 6.18
CA ILE A 133 -12.69 7.93 5.41
C ILE A 133 -11.92 6.79 4.75
N LEU A 134 -10.81 7.10 4.11
CA LEU A 134 -9.99 6.09 3.45
C LEU A 134 -9.41 5.09 4.45
N PHE A 135 -8.90 5.58 5.57
CA PHE A 135 -8.40 4.71 6.66
C PHE A 135 -9.48 3.75 7.13
N GLY A 136 -10.71 4.25 7.36
CA GLY A 136 -11.83 3.41 7.80
C GLY A 136 -12.15 2.31 6.79
N LYS A 137 -12.16 2.63 5.51
CA LYS A 137 -12.41 1.64 4.44
C LYS A 137 -11.31 0.59 4.34
N LEU A 138 -10.06 1.01 4.42
CA LEU A 138 -8.92 0.10 4.40
C LEU A 138 -8.89 -0.79 5.65
N PHE A 139 -9.23 -0.23 6.80
CA PHE A 139 -9.30 -0.98 8.04
C PHE A 139 -10.43 -2.01 8.02
N ASP A 140 -11.60 -1.66 7.48
CA ASP A 140 -12.70 -2.60 7.29
C ASP A 140 -12.29 -3.75 6.36
N LEU A 141 -11.61 -3.44 5.28
CA LEU A 141 -11.09 -4.47 4.37
C LEU A 141 -10.06 -5.36 5.07
N LEU A 142 -9.19 -4.77 5.89
CA LEU A 142 -8.19 -5.50 6.67
C LEU A 142 -8.85 -6.47 7.65
N GLU A 143 -9.88 -6.03 8.37
CA GLU A 143 -10.66 -6.88 9.27
C GLU A 143 -11.31 -8.04 8.52
N GLU A 144 -11.97 -7.74 7.41
CA GLU A 144 -12.66 -8.73 6.61
C GLU A 144 -11.68 -9.75 6.02
N TYR A 145 -10.55 -9.29 5.53
CA TYR A 145 -9.51 -10.14 4.99
C TYR A 145 -8.98 -11.13 6.04
N HIS A 146 -8.70 -10.67 7.23
CA HIS A 146 -8.20 -11.53 8.31
C HIS A 146 -9.27 -12.47 8.86
N SER A 147 -10.52 -12.03 8.92
CA SER A 147 -11.64 -12.87 9.35
C SER A 147 -11.97 -13.94 8.33
N ALA A 148 -12.03 -13.56 7.05
CA ALA A 148 -12.34 -14.48 5.95
C ALA A 148 -11.19 -15.44 5.67
N GLY A 149 -9.95 -15.05 5.92
CA GLY A 149 -8.76 -15.88 5.72
C GLY A 149 -8.83 -17.21 6.45
N ALA A 150 -9.45 -17.24 7.64
CA ALA A 150 -9.65 -18.45 8.40
C ALA A 150 -10.61 -19.45 7.73
N PHE A 151 -11.48 -18.97 6.84
CA PHE A 151 -12.49 -19.80 6.15
C PHE A 151 -12.10 -20.11 4.72
N HIS A 152 -11.30 -19.26 4.08
CA HIS A 152 -10.96 -19.39 2.65
C HIS A 152 -9.66 -20.15 2.39
N GLU A 153 -8.84 -20.35 3.40
CA GLU A 153 -7.59 -21.13 3.30
C GLU A 153 -7.81 -22.62 3.48
N GLN A 154 -9.04 -23.01 3.76
CA GLN A 154 -9.43 -24.40 3.83
C GLN A 154 -9.98 -24.84 2.46
#